data_e297c63e883a92f0cee10ac26cca7baa
#
_entry.id   e297c63e883a92f0cee10ac26cca7baa
#
_cell.length_a   1.000
_cell.length_b   1.000
_cell.length_c   1.000
_cell.angle_alpha   90.00
_cell.angle_beta   90.00
_cell.angle_gamma   90.00
#
_symmetry.space_group_name_H-M   'P 1'
#
loop_
_entity.id
_entity.type
_entity.pdbx_description
1 polymer ?
#
loop_
_entity_poly.entity_id
_entity_poly.type
_entity_poly.pdbx_seq_one_letter_code
_entity_poly.pdbx_strand_id
1 'polypeptide(L)'
;MSGVIVTVTLNAPLHLDYAAGEVDAEGIRPVSRPGYRAGGRGVTAARVLRAFGHDVLAAGLAGGTPGELIREDLAKSGVPTAFTLIRGESRRIFRFAGPEDWDPAEQVMRFGEPGPYITTEELGRFAADYRRLLAGAAAVVLCGSLPDGLPPDTYGSLVIYAAEAGVPVILDAGGEELKHAIGHGPDLVVAETSFAEPGLGADLVRLGAGAAAVTTGYAVHAVTAAGEWTAHIAATDADSRSHPSRGALVAGLVPGQLLGWSWPDRLRHALALAAGGARVGAKVPGGPEGRSHVDMATYERLLDMVSVESRALVLGRLLSA
;
A
#
# COMPACT_ATOMS: atom_id res chain seq x y z
N MET A 1 -19.56 11.02 -7.11
CA MET A 1 -18.74 11.99 -6.37
C MET A 1 -17.51 12.26 -7.22
N SER A 2 -17.34 13.51 -7.67
CA SER A 2 -16.20 13.93 -8.50
C SER A 2 -15.12 14.50 -7.56
N GLY A 3 -14.09 13.72 -7.27
CA GLY A 3 -12.94 14.16 -6.51
C GLY A 3 -11.79 13.19 -6.68
N VAL A 4 -10.57 13.65 -6.46
CA VAL A 4 -9.35 12.90 -6.67
C VAL A 4 -9.03 12.07 -5.41
N ILE A 5 -8.65 10.80 -5.57
CA ILE A 5 -8.09 10.00 -4.48
C ILE A 5 -6.60 10.33 -4.38
N VAL A 6 -6.18 10.90 -3.25
CA VAL A 6 -4.77 11.22 -2.99
C VAL A 6 -4.11 10.08 -2.24
N THR A 7 -3.09 9.43 -2.84
CA THR A 7 -2.29 8.43 -2.14
C THR A 7 -0.97 9.04 -1.70
N VAL A 8 -0.62 8.92 -0.43
CA VAL A 8 0.58 9.50 0.16
C VAL A 8 1.58 8.40 0.51
N THR A 9 2.81 8.53 0.01
CA THR A 9 3.93 7.66 0.34
C THR A 9 5.14 8.51 0.70
N LEU A 10 5.42 8.66 2.02
CA LEU A 10 6.48 9.55 2.50
C LEU A 10 7.88 8.97 2.31
N ASN A 11 8.00 7.65 2.15
CA ASN A 11 9.27 6.94 2.02
C ASN A 11 9.26 5.99 0.80
N ALA A 12 8.83 6.50 -0.36
CA ALA A 12 8.70 5.73 -1.59
C ALA A 12 10.07 5.23 -2.07
N PRO A 13 10.27 3.91 -2.26
CA PRO A 13 11.50 3.38 -2.83
C PRO A 13 11.45 3.34 -4.36
N LEU A 14 12.63 3.48 -4.98
CA LEU A 14 12.86 3.03 -6.34
C LEU A 14 13.30 1.56 -6.30
N HIS A 15 12.52 0.66 -6.85
CA HIS A 15 12.93 -0.74 -7.03
C HIS A 15 13.81 -0.86 -8.27
N LEU A 16 14.93 -1.56 -8.13
CA LEU A 16 15.88 -1.90 -9.19
C LEU A 16 15.93 -3.43 -9.30
N ASP A 17 15.40 -3.96 -10.38
CA ASP A 17 15.34 -5.40 -10.63
C ASP A 17 16.46 -5.83 -11.56
N TYR A 18 17.35 -6.71 -11.08
CA TYR A 18 18.48 -7.29 -11.82
C TYR A 18 18.24 -8.78 -12.04
N ALA A 19 18.55 -9.26 -13.23
CA ALA A 19 18.75 -10.69 -13.47
C ALA A 19 20.24 -11.00 -13.37
N ALA A 20 20.59 -11.97 -12.53
CA ALA A 20 21.96 -12.43 -12.37
C ALA A 20 22.24 -13.56 -13.37
N GLY A 21 23.36 -13.45 -14.10
CA GLY A 21 23.89 -14.47 -15.00
C GLY A 21 24.72 -15.53 -14.25
N GLU A 22 25.36 -16.41 -15.00
CA GLU A 22 26.33 -17.36 -14.46
C GLU A 22 27.62 -16.67 -14.01
N VAL A 23 28.35 -17.29 -13.06
CA VAL A 23 29.65 -16.78 -12.61
C VAL A 23 30.67 -16.99 -13.73
N ASP A 24 31.41 -15.94 -14.09
CA ASP A 24 32.50 -16.03 -15.07
C ASP A 24 33.77 -16.68 -14.50
N ALA A 25 34.79 -16.82 -15.35
CA ALA A 25 36.07 -17.42 -14.97
C ALA A 25 36.85 -16.63 -13.89
N GLU A 26 36.52 -15.35 -13.70
CA GLU A 26 37.14 -14.44 -12.70
C GLU A 26 36.36 -14.44 -11.38
N GLY A 27 35.24 -15.22 -11.27
CA GLY A 27 34.39 -15.27 -10.10
C GLY A 27 33.41 -14.12 -10.02
N ILE A 28 33.25 -13.34 -11.08
CA ILE A 28 32.28 -12.24 -11.18
C ILE A 28 30.97 -12.77 -11.73
N ARG A 29 29.87 -12.35 -11.10
CA ARG A 29 28.52 -12.65 -11.58
C ARG A 29 27.99 -11.45 -12.34
N PRO A 30 27.89 -11.51 -13.66
CA PRO A 30 27.32 -10.42 -14.44
C PRO A 30 25.84 -10.26 -14.11
N VAL A 31 25.37 -9.02 -14.11
CA VAL A 31 23.95 -8.69 -13.93
C VAL A 31 23.42 -7.94 -15.16
N SER A 32 22.15 -8.14 -15.47
CA SER A 32 21.49 -7.37 -16.54
C SER A 32 21.44 -5.87 -16.19
N ARG A 33 21.16 -5.04 -17.20
CA ARG A 33 20.74 -3.67 -16.91
C ARG A 33 19.47 -3.70 -16.08
N PRO A 34 19.38 -2.93 -14.99
CA PRO A 34 18.22 -2.99 -14.12
C PRO A 34 16.95 -2.48 -14.82
N GLY A 35 15.87 -3.22 -14.66
CA GLY A 35 14.56 -2.62 -14.75
C GLY A 35 14.30 -1.77 -13.51
N TYR A 36 13.66 -0.62 -13.65
CA TYR A 36 13.30 0.20 -12.49
C TYR A 36 11.78 0.40 -12.42
N ARG A 37 11.27 0.53 -11.20
CA ARG A 37 9.86 0.86 -10.93
C ARG A 37 9.71 1.59 -9.60
N ALA A 38 8.77 2.50 -9.55
CA ALA A 38 8.36 3.13 -8.31
C ALA A 38 7.69 2.09 -7.39
N GLY A 39 8.06 2.11 -6.13
CA GLY A 39 7.57 1.19 -5.11
C GLY A 39 6.86 1.90 -3.96
N GLY A 40 6.38 1.11 -3.01
CA GLY A 40 5.61 1.56 -1.86
C GLY A 40 4.13 1.20 -1.95
N ARG A 41 3.50 0.99 -0.80
CA ARG A 41 2.09 0.55 -0.75
C ARG A 41 1.14 1.59 -1.33
N GLY A 42 1.34 2.89 -1.04
CA GLY A 42 0.54 3.97 -1.62
C GLY A 42 0.74 4.13 -3.13
N VAL A 43 1.97 3.92 -3.63
CA VAL A 43 2.26 3.88 -5.07
C VAL A 43 1.54 2.70 -5.74
N THR A 44 1.56 1.53 -5.11
CA THR A 44 0.80 0.37 -5.60
C THR A 44 -0.69 0.65 -5.61
N ALA A 45 -1.22 1.23 -4.52
CA ALA A 45 -2.62 1.62 -4.44
C ALA A 45 -3.01 2.61 -5.54
N ALA A 46 -2.16 3.63 -5.82
CA ALA A 46 -2.40 4.59 -6.89
C ALA A 46 -2.54 3.93 -8.26
N ARG A 47 -1.63 3.00 -8.58
CA ARG A 47 -1.68 2.28 -9.85
C ARG A 47 -2.93 1.41 -10.01
N VAL A 48 -3.29 0.68 -8.95
CA VAL A 48 -4.48 -0.18 -8.96
C VAL A 48 -5.73 0.67 -9.12
N LEU A 49 -5.91 1.71 -8.33
CA LEU A 49 -7.04 2.63 -8.43
C LEU A 49 -7.14 3.26 -9.83
N ARG A 50 -5.99 3.68 -10.40
CA ARG A 50 -5.95 4.24 -11.76
C ARG A 50 -6.34 3.21 -12.82
N ALA A 51 -5.91 1.96 -12.68
CA ALA A 51 -6.26 0.88 -13.60
C ALA A 51 -7.77 0.56 -13.59
N PHE A 52 -8.45 0.82 -12.46
CA PHE A 52 -9.92 0.74 -12.32
C PHE A 52 -10.65 2.02 -12.74
N GLY A 53 -9.96 2.99 -13.33
CA GLY A 53 -10.55 4.20 -13.87
C GLY A 53 -10.84 5.30 -12.84
N HIS A 54 -10.33 5.19 -11.61
CA HIS A 54 -10.47 6.25 -10.63
C HIS A 54 -9.51 7.40 -10.91
N ASP A 55 -9.93 8.62 -10.58
CA ASP A 55 -9.05 9.78 -10.57
C ASP A 55 -8.15 9.72 -9.34
N VAL A 56 -6.84 9.58 -9.59
CA VAL A 56 -5.84 9.37 -8.53
C VAL A 56 -4.68 10.32 -8.71
N LEU A 57 -4.13 10.79 -7.59
CA LEU A 57 -2.91 11.58 -7.53
C LEU A 57 -1.96 10.95 -6.50
N ALA A 58 -0.76 10.58 -6.93
CA ALA A 58 0.26 10.09 -6.02
C ALA A 58 1.09 11.24 -5.46
N ALA A 59 1.16 11.34 -4.14
CA ALA A 59 1.85 12.39 -3.40
C ALA A 59 2.85 11.79 -2.39
N GLY A 60 3.71 12.61 -1.83
CA GLY A 60 4.71 12.22 -0.84
C GLY A 60 5.99 13.01 -0.99
N LEU A 61 7.12 12.38 -0.66
CA LEU A 61 8.45 12.98 -0.73
C LEU A 61 9.29 12.25 -1.79
N ALA A 62 9.99 13.01 -2.63
CA ALA A 62 10.88 12.44 -3.64
C ALA A 62 12.10 13.35 -3.86
N GLY A 63 13.30 12.76 -3.98
CA GLY A 63 14.52 13.52 -4.19
C GLY A 63 15.58 12.76 -4.98
N GLY A 64 16.48 13.52 -5.61
CA GLY A 64 17.55 13.02 -6.44
C GLY A 64 17.08 12.23 -7.67
N THR A 65 18.03 11.61 -8.37
CA THR A 65 17.73 10.77 -9.54
C THR A 65 16.71 9.65 -9.25
N PRO A 66 16.76 8.93 -8.10
CA PRO A 66 15.72 7.93 -7.81
C PRO A 66 14.33 8.54 -7.71
N GLY A 67 14.20 9.74 -7.13
CA GLY A 67 12.91 10.45 -7.05
C GLY A 67 12.38 10.88 -8.42
N GLU A 68 13.25 11.27 -9.35
CA GLU A 68 12.88 11.56 -10.73
C GLU A 68 12.38 10.32 -11.45
N LEU A 69 13.08 9.19 -11.33
CA LEU A 69 12.69 7.92 -11.91
C LEU A 69 11.37 7.39 -11.34
N ILE A 70 11.09 7.61 -10.04
CA ILE A 70 9.79 7.29 -9.41
C ILE A 70 8.66 8.06 -10.10
N ARG A 71 8.83 9.38 -10.29
CA ARG A 71 7.82 10.21 -10.95
C ARG A 71 7.62 9.84 -12.42
N GLU A 72 8.72 9.56 -13.14
CA GLU A 72 8.69 9.14 -14.54
C GLU A 72 7.93 7.80 -14.71
N ASP A 73 8.20 6.82 -13.86
CA ASP A 73 7.57 5.51 -13.91
C ASP A 73 6.06 5.56 -13.57
N LEU A 74 5.67 6.44 -12.64
CA LEU A 74 4.26 6.71 -12.35
C LEU A 74 3.57 7.40 -13.53
N ALA A 75 4.23 8.37 -14.17
CA ALA A 75 3.70 9.04 -15.36
C ALA A 75 3.49 8.05 -16.52
N LYS A 76 4.44 7.12 -16.75
CA LYS A 76 4.30 6.01 -17.72
C LYS A 76 3.09 5.11 -17.43
N SER A 77 2.73 4.98 -16.15
CA SER A 77 1.55 4.24 -15.70
C SER A 77 0.26 5.06 -15.73
N GLY A 78 0.30 6.31 -16.23
CA GLY A 78 -0.84 7.22 -16.27
C GLY A 78 -1.29 7.73 -14.90
N VAL A 79 -0.42 7.68 -13.89
CA VAL A 79 -0.69 8.18 -12.53
C VAL A 79 -0.06 9.58 -12.39
N PRO A 80 -0.86 10.65 -12.28
CA PRO A 80 -0.35 11.99 -11.96
C PRO A 80 0.35 12.02 -10.60
N THR A 81 1.34 12.89 -10.46
CA THR A 81 2.15 12.98 -9.24
C THR A 81 2.23 14.40 -8.69
N ALA A 82 2.24 14.52 -7.35
CA ALA A 82 2.47 15.75 -6.61
C ALA A 82 3.45 15.49 -5.45
N PHE A 83 4.64 15.00 -5.77
CA PHE A 83 5.69 14.81 -4.77
C PHE A 83 6.36 16.14 -4.42
N THR A 84 6.51 16.42 -3.13
CA THR A 84 7.34 17.50 -2.64
C THR A 84 8.80 17.11 -2.79
N LEU A 85 9.62 17.98 -3.41
CA LEU A 85 11.02 17.72 -3.64
C LEU A 85 11.83 17.88 -2.35
N ILE A 86 12.71 16.93 -2.09
CA ILE A 86 13.65 16.89 -0.97
C ILE A 86 15.09 16.88 -1.46
N ARG A 87 16.04 17.28 -0.59
CA ARG A 87 17.49 17.30 -0.91
C ARG A 87 18.08 15.90 -0.93
N GLY A 88 17.63 15.04 0.00
CA GLY A 88 18.08 13.66 0.08
C GLY A 88 17.56 12.83 -1.10
N GLU A 89 18.31 11.83 -1.52
CA GLU A 89 17.84 10.90 -2.55
C GLU A 89 16.76 9.97 -2.01
N SER A 90 15.72 9.71 -2.79
CA SER A 90 14.79 8.63 -2.51
C SER A 90 15.53 7.30 -2.45
N ARG A 91 15.17 6.46 -1.47
CA ARG A 91 15.84 5.17 -1.24
C ARG A 91 15.64 4.20 -2.40
N ARG A 92 16.59 3.27 -2.56
CA ARG A 92 16.52 2.18 -3.54
C ARG A 92 16.28 0.86 -2.82
N ILE A 93 15.58 -0.04 -3.50
CA ILE A 93 15.50 -1.45 -3.14
C ILE A 93 16.01 -2.25 -4.34
N PHE A 94 17.08 -2.95 -4.13
CA PHE A 94 17.71 -3.82 -5.13
C PHE A 94 17.12 -5.21 -5.00
N ARG A 95 16.71 -5.79 -6.13
CA ARG A 95 16.26 -7.16 -6.23
C ARG A 95 17.13 -7.88 -7.27
N PHE A 96 17.78 -8.92 -6.84
CA PHE A 96 18.55 -9.80 -7.71
C PHE A 96 17.78 -11.11 -7.86
N ALA A 97 17.38 -11.44 -9.08
CA ALA A 97 16.81 -12.72 -9.41
C ALA A 97 17.93 -13.61 -9.98
N GLY A 98 18.18 -14.73 -9.33
CA GLY A 98 19.16 -15.73 -9.78
C GLY A 98 18.58 -16.68 -10.82
N PRO A 99 19.46 -17.48 -11.47
CA PRO A 99 19.04 -18.57 -12.33
C PRO A 99 18.23 -19.63 -11.57
N GLU A 100 17.48 -20.46 -12.31
CA GLU A 100 16.55 -21.44 -11.72
C GLU A 100 17.23 -22.55 -10.89
N ASP A 101 18.52 -22.78 -11.08
CA ASP A 101 19.36 -23.74 -10.37
C ASP A 101 19.87 -23.27 -9.00
N TRP A 102 19.59 -22.02 -8.63
CA TRP A 102 19.92 -21.53 -7.30
C TRP A 102 19.05 -22.18 -6.21
N ASP A 103 19.60 -22.26 -5.00
CA ASP A 103 18.80 -22.60 -3.82
C ASP A 103 17.51 -21.76 -3.79
N PRO A 104 16.34 -22.38 -3.64
CA PRO A 104 15.07 -21.65 -3.56
C PRO A 104 15.07 -20.49 -2.56
N ALA A 105 15.87 -20.57 -1.48
CA ALA A 105 16.04 -19.49 -0.51
C ALA A 105 16.88 -18.32 -1.06
N GLU A 106 17.73 -18.55 -2.06
CA GLU A 106 18.61 -17.55 -2.68
C GLU A 106 18.10 -17.04 -4.03
N GLN A 107 17.06 -17.66 -4.59
CA GLN A 107 16.53 -17.29 -5.91
C GLN A 107 16.19 -15.81 -6.06
N VAL A 108 15.85 -15.14 -4.96
CA VAL A 108 15.59 -13.69 -4.96
C VAL A 108 16.20 -13.04 -3.73
N MET A 109 17.31 -12.35 -3.92
CA MET A 109 17.90 -11.51 -2.87
C MET A 109 17.36 -10.08 -2.96
N ARG A 110 17.10 -9.47 -1.81
CA ARG A 110 16.62 -8.10 -1.71
C ARG A 110 17.49 -7.31 -0.73
N PHE A 111 17.93 -6.13 -1.18
CA PHE A 111 18.67 -5.20 -0.35
C PHE A 111 17.96 -3.85 -0.39
N GLY A 112 17.76 -3.23 0.76
CA GLY A 112 17.10 -1.93 0.88
C GLY A 112 18.04 -0.89 1.47
N GLU A 113 18.14 0.26 0.83
CA GLU A 113 18.76 1.42 1.44
C GLU A 113 17.89 2.00 2.55
N PRO A 114 18.46 2.65 3.57
CA PRO A 114 17.70 3.47 4.50
C PRO A 114 16.99 4.60 3.73
N GLY A 115 15.93 5.15 4.32
CA GLY A 115 15.25 6.34 3.78
C GLY A 115 16.14 7.59 3.88
N PRO A 116 15.83 8.65 3.11
CA PRO A 116 16.48 9.93 3.27
C PRO A 116 16.14 10.55 4.63
N TYR A 117 17.06 11.36 5.17
CA TYR A 117 16.74 12.22 6.30
C TYR A 117 15.91 13.42 5.83
N ILE A 118 14.77 13.65 6.47
CA ILE A 118 13.87 14.76 6.13
C ILE A 118 14.00 15.87 7.18
N THR A 119 14.24 17.08 6.70
CA THR A 119 14.34 18.27 7.55
C THR A 119 12.95 18.82 7.93
N THR A 120 12.89 19.58 9.01
CA THR A 120 11.65 20.26 9.44
C THR A 120 11.11 21.19 8.33
N GLU A 121 12.00 21.85 7.57
CA GLU A 121 11.62 22.71 6.44
C GLU A 121 10.94 21.89 5.32
N GLU A 122 11.49 20.73 4.99
CA GLU A 122 10.92 19.83 3.97
C GLU A 122 9.57 19.26 4.40
N LEU A 123 9.44 18.86 5.67
CA LEU A 123 8.16 18.48 6.25
C LEU A 123 7.15 19.65 6.19
N GLY A 124 7.56 20.85 6.51
CA GLY A 124 6.69 22.04 6.43
C GLY A 124 6.20 22.32 5.01
N ARG A 125 7.08 22.18 4.00
CA ARG A 125 6.69 22.29 2.60
C ARG A 125 5.70 21.20 2.21
N PHE A 126 5.98 19.96 2.57
CA PHE A 126 5.06 18.85 2.30
C PHE A 126 3.70 19.06 2.97
N ALA A 127 3.65 19.49 4.23
CA ALA A 127 2.40 19.76 4.93
C ALA A 127 1.58 20.86 4.24
N ALA A 128 2.23 21.91 3.71
CA ALA A 128 1.56 22.94 2.93
C ALA A 128 1.04 22.42 1.59
N ASP A 129 1.82 21.58 0.89
CA ASP A 129 1.39 20.93 -0.36
C ASP A 129 0.20 20.00 -0.09
N TYR A 130 0.27 19.17 0.94
CA TYR A 130 -0.78 18.26 1.34
C TYR A 130 -2.10 18.95 1.62
N ARG A 131 -2.08 20.05 2.41
CA ARG A 131 -3.28 20.84 2.68
C ARG A 131 -3.92 21.40 1.40
N ARG A 132 -3.11 21.80 0.40
CA ARG A 132 -3.64 22.23 -0.90
C ARG A 132 -4.32 21.10 -1.67
N LEU A 133 -3.77 19.89 -1.59
CA LEU A 133 -4.34 18.71 -2.24
C LEU A 133 -5.69 18.31 -1.63
N LEU A 134 -5.88 18.51 -0.32
CA LEU A 134 -7.13 18.18 0.36
C LEU A 134 -8.34 18.94 -0.21
N ALA A 135 -8.17 20.16 -0.73
CA ALA A 135 -9.26 20.96 -1.27
C ALA A 135 -10.02 20.30 -2.44
N GLY A 136 -9.41 19.33 -3.13
CA GLY A 136 -10.03 18.60 -4.24
C GLY A 136 -10.10 17.08 -4.02
N ALA A 137 -9.72 16.62 -2.82
CA ALA A 137 -9.64 15.21 -2.52
C ALA A 137 -11.00 14.61 -2.17
N ALA A 138 -11.33 13.44 -2.75
CA ALA A 138 -12.46 12.62 -2.33
C ALA A 138 -12.08 11.72 -1.14
N ALA A 139 -10.83 11.28 -1.08
CA ALA A 139 -10.25 10.53 0.03
C ALA A 139 -8.73 10.66 0.02
N VAL A 140 -8.13 10.39 1.16
CA VAL A 140 -6.68 10.26 1.32
C VAL A 140 -6.32 8.86 1.77
N VAL A 141 -5.25 8.31 1.18
CA VAL A 141 -4.66 7.02 1.54
C VAL A 141 -3.24 7.28 2.03
N LEU A 142 -3.02 7.18 3.32
CA LEU A 142 -1.70 7.34 3.96
C LEU A 142 -1.05 5.97 4.11
N CYS A 143 0.10 5.74 3.45
CA CYS A 143 0.71 4.41 3.40
C CYS A 143 2.22 4.43 3.62
N GLY A 144 2.68 3.42 4.33
CA GLY A 144 4.11 3.11 4.41
C GLY A 144 4.75 3.52 5.72
N SER A 145 6.06 3.35 5.80
CA SER A 145 6.88 3.84 6.91
C SER A 145 7.25 5.30 6.73
N LEU A 146 7.61 5.96 7.81
CA LEU A 146 8.21 7.29 7.77
C LEU A 146 9.71 7.17 7.45
N PRO A 147 10.29 8.11 6.69
CA PRO A 147 11.73 8.26 6.59
C PRO A 147 12.31 8.89 7.85
N ASP A 148 13.63 8.79 8.03
CA ASP A 148 14.34 9.40 9.14
C ASP A 148 14.13 10.93 9.18
N GLY A 149 14.13 11.50 10.37
CA GLY A 149 13.92 12.93 10.60
C GLY A 149 12.46 13.36 10.70
N LEU A 150 11.51 12.52 10.32
CA LEU A 150 10.09 12.81 10.55
C LEU A 150 9.68 12.38 11.97
N PRO A 151 8.92 13.24 12.67
CA PRO A 151 8.30 12.87 13.94
C PRO A 151 7.37 11.66 13.80
N PRO A 152 7.28 10.77 14.82
CA PRO A 152 6.41 9.59 14.74
C PRO A 152 4.91 9.93 14.66
N ASP A 153 4.51 11.13 15.07
CA ASP A 153 3.15 11.68 14.98
C ASP A 153 2.83 12.34 13.62
N THR A 154 3.74 12.24 12.65
CA THR A 154 3.54 12.84 11.31
C THR A 154 2.22 12.38 10.68
N TYR A 155 1.91 11.07 10.70
CA TYR A 155 0.62 10.60 10.17
C TYR A 155 -0.57 11.11 10.98
N GLY A 156 -0.44 11.26 12.29
CA GLY A 156 -1.46 11.88 13.15
C GLY A 156 -1.79 13.30 12.70
N SER A 157 -0.76 14.11 12.43
CA SER A 157 -0.93 15.46 11.90
C SER A 157 -1.63 15.47 10.54
N LEU A 158 -1.31 14.51 9.63
CA LEU A 158 -1.97 14.42 8.33
C LEU A 158 -3.44 13.99 8.45
N VAL A 159 -3.77 13.11 9.40
CA VAL A 159 -5.17 12.74 9.72
C VAL A 159 -5.94 13.96 10.19
N ILE A 160 -5.38 14.76 11.10
CA ILE A 160 -6.00 16.01 11.59
C ILE A 160 -6.30 16.95 10.42
N TYR A 161 -5.33 17.22 9.54
CA TYR A 161 -5.54 18.12 8.40
C TYR A 161 -6.62 17.63 7.44
N ALA A 162 -6.70 16.31 7.22
CA ALA A 162 -7.75 15.73 6.39
C ALA A 162 -9.13 15.84 7.06
N ALA A 163 -9.23 15.60 8.38
CA ALA A 163 -10.45 15.75 9.14
C ALA A 163 -10.96 17.21 9.14
N GLU A 164 -10.06 18.19 9.30
CA GLU A 164 -10.39 19.61 9.18
C GLU A 164 -10.94 19.98 7.80
N ALA A 165 -10.49 19.29 6.74
CA ALA A 165 -10.97 19.48 5.38
C ALA A 165 -12.22 18.61 5.04
N GLY A 166 -12.71 17.78 5.98
CA GLY A 166 -13.82 16.85 5.74
C GLY A 166 -13.49 15.71 4.77
N VAL A 167 -12.21 15.34 4.64
CA VAL A 167 -11.72 14.31 3.69
C VAL A 167 -11.45 13.02 4.45
N PRO A 168 -12.09 11.89 4.09
CA PRO A 168 -11.90 10.62 4.74
C PRO A 168 -10.48 10.08 4.54
N VAL A 169 -9.94 9.43 5.59
CA VAL A 169 -8.57 8.90 5.62
C VAL A 169 -8.57 7.39 5.77
N ILE A 170 -7.89 6.72 4.85
CA ILE A 170 -7.47 5.33 4.98
C ILE A 170 -5.99 5.32 5.39
N LEU A 171 -5.68 4.78 6.57
CA LEU A 171 -4.33 4.71 7.12
C LEU A 171 -3.80 3.27 7.06
N ASP A 172 -2.72 3.05 6.31
CA ASP A 172 -1.97 1.80 6.24
C ASP A 172 -0.58 2.02 6.83
N ALA A 173 -0.49 2.00 8.13
CA ALA A 173 0.73 2.13 8.92
C ALA A 173 0.82 1.02 9.98
N GLY A 174 1.96 0.92 10.63
CA GLY A 174 2.21 -0.02 11.72
C GLY A 174 3.12 0.60 12.77
N GLY A 175 3.43 -0.16 13.82
CA GLY A 175 4.40 0.27 14.83
C GLY A 175 4.01 1.57 15.55
N GLU A 176 5.02 2.40 15.80
CA GLU A 176 4.84 3.67 16.51
C GLU A 176 4.02 4.68 15.70
N GLU A 177 4.15 4.69 14.37
CA GLU A 177 3.41 5.61 13.51
C GLU A 177 1.89 5.40 13.63
N LEU A 178 1.44 4.15 13.70
CA LEU A 178 0.02 3.83 13.91
C LEU A 178 -0.44 4.23 15.32
N LYS A 179 0.36 3.95 16.36
CA LYS A 179 0.04 4.30 17.75
C LYS A 179 -0.18 5.79 17.92
N HIS A 180 0.65 6.61 17.28
CA HIS A 180 0.53 8.07 17.33
C HIS A 180 -0.63 8.61 16.48
N ALA A 181 -0.99 7.93 15.39
CA ALA A 181 -2.00 8.42 14.47
C ALA A 181 -3.44 8.00 14.81
N ILE A 182 -3.62 6.83 15.42
CA ILE A 182 -4.94 6.20 15.57
C ILE A 182 -5.92 7.01 16.41
N GLY A 183 -5.43 7.67 17.45
CA GLY A 183 -6.24 8.54 18.33
C GLY A 183 -6.82 9.77 17.65
N HIS A 184 -6.38 10.10 16.44
CA HIS A 184 -6.91 11.22 15.65
C HIS A 184 -8.05 10.83 14.70
N GLY A 185 -8.57 9.60 14.81
CA GLY A 185 -9.80 9.17 14.14
C GLY A 185 -9.70 8.93 12.63
N PRO A 186 -8.71 8.17 12.11
CA PRO A 186 -8.75 7.75 10.72
C PRO A 186 -10.01 6.92 10.45
N ASP A 187 -10.65 7.12 9.30
CA ASP A 187 -11.91 6.44 8.96
C ASP A 187 -11.73 4.93 8.80
N LEU A 188 -10.57 4.50 8.30
CA LEU A 188 -10.21 3.11 8.16
C LEU A 188 -8.72 2.91 8.43
N VAL A 189 -8.40 1.99 9.33
CA VAL A 189 -7.04 1.49 9.55
C VAL A 189 -6.86 0.15 8.86
N VAL A 190 -5.80 0.00 8.08
CA VAL A 190 -5.36 -1.29 7.53
C VAL A 190 -4.10 -1.71 8.28
N ALA A 191 -4.17 -2.84 8.98
CA ALA A 191 -3.05 -3.41 9.73
C ALA A 191 -2.71 -4.81 9.24
N GLU A 192 -1.49 -5.26 9.49
CA GLU A 192 -1.04 -6.62 9.18
C GLU A 192 -0.48 -7.27 10.45
N THR A 193 -0.82 -8.52 10.64
CA THR A 193 -0.24 -9.34 11.70
C THR A 193 0.22 -10.69 11.14
N SER A 194 1.33 -11.19 11.66
CA SER A 194 1.87 -12.50 11.27
C SER A 194 1.09 -13.66 11.89
N PHE A 195 0.35 -13.39 12.95
CA PHE A 195 -0.48 -14.35 13.67
C PHE A 195 -1.89 -13.78 13.84
N ALA A 196 -2.88 -14.66 13.87
CA ALA A 196 -4.22 -14.24 14.25
C ALA A 196 -4.19 -13.75 15.71
N GLU A 197 -4.12 -12.44 15.89
CA GLU A 197 -4.28 -11.79 17.20
C GLU A 197 -5.78 -11.53 17.41
N PRO A 198 -6.46 -12.38 18.19
CA PRO A 198 -7.88 -12.19 18.45
C PRO A 198 -8.08 -10.84 19.16
N GLY A 199 -8.91 -9.98 18.57
CA GLY A 199 -9.25 -8.69 19.17
C GLY A 199 -8.48 -7.48 18.63
N LEU A 200 -7.39 -7.64 17.87
CA LEU A 200 -6.63 -6.50 17.34
C LEU A 200 -7.52 -5.50 16.58
N GLY A 201 -8.43 -5.96 15.73
CA GLY A 201 -9.35 -5.08 15.01
C GLY A 201 -10.26 -4.28 15.94
N ALA A 202 -10.79 -4.92 16.99
CA ALA A 202 -11.63 -4.26 18.00
C ALA A 202 -10.81 -3.24 18.82
N ASP A 203 -9.55 -3.57 19.13
CA ASP A 203 -8.65 -2.65 19.82
C ASP A 203 -8.36 -1.40 18.98
N LEU A 204 -8.11 -1.56 17.69
CA LEU A 204 -7.90 -0.44 16.78
C LEU A 204 -9.14 0.47 16.70
N VAL A 205 -10.33 -0.09 16.64
CA VAL A 205 -11.59 0.69 16.68
C VAL A 205 -11.74 1.41 18.03
N ARG A 206 -11.48 0.72 19.16
CA ARG A 206 -11.55 1.32 20.49
C ARG A 206 -10.54 2.45 20.68
N LEU A 207 -9.37 2.37 20.04
CA LEU A 207 -8.32 3.41 20.08
C LEU A 207 -8.61 4.62 19.20
N GLY A 208 -9.66 4.57 18.35
CA GLY A 208 -10.11 5.73 17.60
C GLY A 208 -10.35 5.52 16.10
N ALA A 209 -10.01 4.38 15.52
CA ALA A 209 -10.32 4.13 14.12
C ALA A 209 -11.84 3.99 13.90
N GLY A 210 -12.38 4.58 12.84
CA GLY A 210 -13.77 4.40 12.43
C GLY A 210 -14.08 2.94 12.03
N ALA A 211 -13.09 2.29 11.41
CA ALA A 211 -13.09 0.87 11.07
C ALA A 211 -11.65 0.32 11.07
N ALA A 212 -11.49 -0.99 11.24
CA ALA A 212 -10.21 -1.66 11.09
C ALA A 212 -10.32 -2.83 10.12
N ALA A 213 -9.33 -3.02 9.26
CA ALA A 213 -9.14 -4.19 8.41
C ALA A 213 -7.78 -4.82 8.72
N VAL A 214 -7.77 -5.95 9.40
CA VAL A 214 -6.56 -6.67 9.81
C VAL A 214 -6.31 -7.82 8.85
N THR A 215 -5.12 -7.87 8.25
CA THR A 215 -4.76 -8.91 7.28
C THR A 215 -3.88 -9.97 7.92
N THR A 216 -4.16 -11.23 7.62
CA THR A 216 -3.34 -12.39 7.98
C THR A 216 -3.16 -13.27 6.74
N GLY A 217 -2.08 -13.04 5.97
CA GLY A 217 -1.89 -13.78 4.72
C GLY A 217 -3.08 -13.62 3.75
N TYR A 218 -3.84 -14.70 3.50
CA TYR A 218 -4.97 -14.73 2.57
C TYR A 218 -6.34 -14.48 3.25
N ALA A 219 -6.34 -13.96 4.45
CA ALA A 219 -7.56 -13.57 5.16
C ALA A 219 -7.53 -12.08 5.53
N VAL A 220 -8.70 -11.48 5.58
CA VAL A 220 -8.91 -10.10 6.06
C VAL A 220 -10.05 -10.10 7.05
N HIS A 221 -9.78 -9.60 8.24
CA HIS A 221 -10.78 -9.41 9.28
C HIS A 221 -11.12 -7.92 9.42
N ALA A 222 -12.36 -7.55 9.16
CA ALA A 222 -12.83 -6.18 9.30
C ALA A 222 -13.70 -6.03 10.55
N VAL A 223 -13.48 -4.96 11.30
CA VAL A 223 -14.22 -4.61 12.52
C VAL A 223 -14.68 -3.17 12.45
N THR A 224 -15.92 -2.95 12.83
CA THR A 224 -16.53 -1.62 13.01
C THR A 224 -17.38 -1.61 14.27
N ALA A 225 -17.94 -0.48 14.63
CA ALA A 225 -18.95 -0.39 15.68
C ALA A 225 -20.23 -1.20 15.36
N ALA A 226 -20.51 -1.48 14.07
CA ALA A 226 -21.74 -2.17 13.63
C ALA A 226 -21.60 -3.70 13.51
N GLY A 227 -20.37 -4.23 13.40
CA GLY A 227 -20.16 -5.66 13.23
C GLY A 227 -18.74 -6.04 12.83
N GLU A 228 -18.57 -7.34 12.66
CA GLU A 228 -17.31 -7.96 12.25
C GLU A 228 -17.54 -8.83 11.00
N TRP A 229 -16.56 -8.85 10.11
CA TRP A 229 -16.59 -9.64 8.88
C TRP A 229 -15.23 -10.26 8.67
N THR A 230 -15.21 -11.50 8.23
CA THR A 230 -13.96 -12.17 7.85
C THR A 230 -14.07 -12.67 6.42
N ALA A 231 -13.15 -12.22 5.58
CA ALA A 231 -13.03 -12.69 4.20
C ALA A 231 -11.84 -13.63 4.08
N HIS A 232 -12.04 -14.71 3.33
CA HIS A 232 -11.02 -15.70 3.01
C HIS A 232 -11.00 -15.97 1.52
N ILE A 233 -9.80 -16.23 0.99
CA ILE A 233 -9.64 -16.80 -0.33
C ILE A 233 -8.91 -18.13 -0.20
N ALA A 234 -9.42 -19.17 -0.87
CA ALA A 234 -8.78 -20.48 -0.82
C ALA A 234 -7.39 -20.42 -1.50
N ALA A 235 -6.37 -20.93 -0.82
CA ALA A 235 -4.98 -20.88 -1.26
C ALA A 235 -4.67 -21.76 -2.50
N THR A 236 -5.65 -22.44 -3.07
CA THR A 236 -5.47 -23.49 -4.08
C THR A 236 -4.99 -22.98 -5.44
N ASP A 237 -5.12 -21.68 -5.74
CA ASP A 237 -4.72 -21.10 -7.05
C ASP A 237 -3.95 -19.78 -6.93
N ALA A 238 -3.81 -19.22 -5.75
CA ALA A 238 -2.85 -18.16 -5.55
C ALA A 238 -1.47 -18.78 -5.71
N ASP A 239 -0.70 -18.28 -6.67
CA ASP A 239 0.70 -18.66 -6.85
C ASP A 239 1.35 -18.71 -5.46
N SER A 240 1.57 -19.93 -4.93
CA SER A 240 1.92 -20.21 -3.52
C SER A 240 3.24 -19.55 -3.07
N ARG A 241 3.86 -18.78 -3.97
CA ARG A 241 5.10 -18.04 -3.80
C ARG A 241 4.92 -16.53 -3.61
N SER A 242 3.71 -15.98 -3.78
CA SER A 242 3.49 -14.53 -3.64
C SER A 242 2.47 -14.23 -2.53
N HIS A 243 2.89 -13.49 -1.53
CA HIS A 243 1.98 -12.95 -0.51
C HIS A 243 1.01 -11.96 -1.16
N PRO A 244 -0.26 -11.89 -0.70
CA PRO A 244 -1.21 -10.91 -1.18
C PRO A 244 -0.66 -9.48 -1.11
N SER A 245 -0.90 -8.70 -2.16
CA SER A 245 -0.41 -7.33 -2.23
C SER A 245 -1.20 -6.41 -1.31
N ARG A 246 -0.59 -5.98 -0.19
CA ARG A 246 -1.25 -5.06 0.76
C ARG A 246 -1.61 -3.72 0.12
N GLY A 247 -0.79 -3.18 -0.78
CA GLY A 247 -1.14 -1.96 -1.52
C GLY A 247 -2.36 -2.14 -2.44
N ALA A 248 -2.54 -3.33 -3.02
CA ALA A 248 -3.73 -3.66 -3.81
C ALA A 248 -4.96 -3.87 -2.92
N LEU A 249 -4.79 -4.47 -1.73
CA LEU A 249 -5.85 -4.58 -0.73
C LEU A 249 -6.38 -3.19 -0.33
N VAL A 250 -5.46 -2.29 0.03
CA VAL A 250 -5.82 -0.91 0.38
C VAL A 250 -6.58 -0.25 -0.75
N ALA A 251 -6.09 -0.38 -2.00
CA ALA A 251 -6.78 0.16 -3.18
C ALA A 251 -8.21 -0.36 -3.31
N GLY A 252 -8.42 -1.66 -3.05
CA GLY A 252 -9.74 -2.28 -3.14
C GLY A 252 -10.72 -1.83 -2.06
N LEU A 253 -10.24 -1.37 -0.90
CA LEU A 253 -11.10 -0.86 0.17
C LEU A 253 -11.59 0.57 -0.10
N VAL A 254 -10.84 1.39 -0.85
CA VAL A 254 -11.14 2.81 -1.09
C VAL A 254 -12.49 3.04 -1.78
N PRO A 255 -12.82 2.39 -2.93
CA PRO A 255 -14.10 2.59 -3.60
C PRO A 255 -15.28 2.27 -2.71
N GLY A 256 -15.20 1.18 -1.95
CA GLY A 256 -16.22 0.79 -1.00
C GLY A 256 -16.45 1.82 0.10
N GLN A 257 -15.39 2.48 0.58
CA GLN A 257 -15.49 3.58 1.54
C GLN A 257 -16.21 4.78 0.94
N LEU A 258 -15.85 5.16 -0.28
CA LEU A 258 -16.42 6.32 -0.97
C LEU A 258 -17.86 6.12 -1.45
N LEU A 259 -18.20 4.91 -1.87
CA LEU A 259 -19.50 4.58 -2.47
C LEU A 259 -20.48 3.94 -1.49
N GLY A 260 -20.07 3.75 -0.22
CA GLY A 260 -20.93 3.18 0.80
C GLY A 260 -21.26 1.70 0.58
N TRP A 261 -20.34 0.92 -0.02
CA TRP A 261 -20.57 -0.51 -0.22
C TRP A 261 -20.69 -1.24 1.12
N SER A 262 -21.41 -2.37 1.10
CA SER A 262 -21.43 -3.27 2.25
C SER A 262 -20.03 -3.80 2.58
N TRP A 263 -19.77 -4.15 3.83
CA TRP A 263 -18.47 -4.71 4.19
C TRP A 263 -18.15 -6.03 3.46
N PRO A 264 -19.10 -6.95 3.26
CA PRO A 264 -18.85 -8.12 2.42
C PRO A 264 -18.34 -7.76 1.01
N ASP A 265 -18.95 -6.77 0.36
CA ASP A 265 -18.54 -6.37 -1.00
C ASP A 265 -17.18 -5.68 -1.01
N ARG A 266 -16.90 -4.82 -0.01
CA ARG A 266 -15.57 -4.19 0.15
C ARG A 266 -14.48 -5.25 0.29
N LEU A 267 -14.71 -6.25 1.14
CA LEU A 267 -13.71 -7.29 1.43
C LEU A 267 -13.51 -8.23 0.25
N ARG A 268 -14.57 -8.63 -0.46
CA ARG A 268 -14.46 -9.42 -1.68
C ARG A 268 -13.59 -8.70 -2.72
N HIS A 269 -13.92 -7.45 -2.98
CA HIS A 269 -13.18 -6.63 -3.94
C HIS A 269 -11.70 -6.48 -3.54
N ALA A 270 -11.46 -6.09 -2.29
CA ALA A 270 -10.11 -5.85 -1.79
C ALA A 270 -9.24 -7.12 -1.79
N LEU A 271 -9.79 -8.25 -1.35
CA LEU A 271 -9.04 -9.50 -1.27
C LEU A 271 -8.78 -10.11 -2.65
N ALA A 272 -9.74 -10.03 -3.58
CA ALA A 272 -9.54 -10.46 -4.97
C ALA A 272 -8.41 -9.67 -5.66
N LEU A 273 -8.33 -8.35 -5.42
CA LEU A 273 -7.23 -7.53 -5.92
C LEU A 273 -5.89 -7.89 -5.29
N ALA A 274 -5.87 -8.08 -3.97
CA ALA A 274 -4.66 -8.43 -3.24
C ALA A 274 -4.10 -9.78 -3.65
N ALA A 275 -4.96 -10.76 -3.91
CA ALA A 275 -4.58 -12.15 -4.21
C ALA A 275 -4.02 -12.39 -5.62
N GLY A 276 -4.00 -11.38 -6.48
CA GLY A 276 -3.39 -11.52 -7.82
C GLY A 276 -4.17 -10.88 -8.95
N GLY A 277 -5.38 -10.34 -8.67
CA GLY A 277 -6.14 -9.58 -9.68
C GLY A 277 -5.41 -8.32 -10.14
N ALA A 278 -4.55 -7.75 -9.28
CA ALA A 278 -3.74 -6.58 -9.59
C ALA A 278 -2.27 -6.98 -9.78
N ARG A 279 -1.84 -7.18 -11.01
CA ARG A 279 -0.42 -7.32 -11.34
C ARG A 279 0.20 -5.94 -11.46
N VAL A 280 0.93 -5.53 -10.42
CA VAL A 280 1.67 -4.28 -10.41
C VAL A 280 3.05 -4.53 -11.02
N GLY A 281 3.19 -4.18 -12.29
CA GLY A 281 4.39 -4.08 -13.12
C GLY A 281 5.69 -4.67 -12.58
N ALA A 282 5.87 -5.99 -12.64
CA ALA A 282 7.18 -6.58 -12.55
C ALA A 282 7.69 -6.79 -14.00
N LYS A 283 8.68 -6.01 -14.42
CA LYS A 283 9.41 -6.30 -15.65
C LYS A 283 10.30 -7.50 -15.35
N VAL A 284 9.95 -8.67 -15.89
CA VAL A 284 10.91 -9.76 -15.99
C VAL A 284 11.90 -9.36 -17.07
N PRO A 285 13.23 -9.41 -16.83
CA PRO A 285 14.22 -9.16 -17.86
C PRO A 285 13.94 -10.03 -19.10
N GLY A 286 13.75 -9.40 -20.27
CA GLY A 286 13.39 -10.11 -21.52
C GLY A 286 11.88 -10.24 -21.81
N GLY A 287 11.01 -9.85 -20.89
CA GLY A 287 9.56 -9.83 -21.10
C GLY A 287 9.04 -8.50 -21.67
N PRO A 288 7.78 -8.46 -22.18
CA PRO A 288 7.18 -7.22 -22.68
C PRO A 288 7.10 -6.17 -21.58
N GLU A 289 7.11 -4.89 -21.96
CA GLU A 289 7.02 -3.77 -21.02
C GLU A 289 5.80 -3.92 -20.10
N GLY A 290 6.08 -4.21 -18.82
CA GLY A 290 5.06 -4.44 -17.81
C GLY A 290 4.33 -3.14 -17.47
N ARG A 291 3.21 -2.88 -18.13
CA ARG A 291 2.24 -1.90 -17.63
C ARG A 291 1.55 -2.52 -16.42
N SER A 292 1.40 -1.74 -15.35
CA SER A 292 0.48 -2.12 -14.28
C SER A 292 -0.91 -2.26 -14.89
N HIS A 293 -1.42 -3.46 -14.95
CA HIS A 293 -2.78 -3.73 -15.41
C HIS A 293 -3.48 -4.62 -14.39
N VAL A 294 -4.76 -4.47 -14.32
CA VAL A 294 -5.61 -5.43 -13.64
C VAL A 294 -5.95 -6.49 -14.68
N ASP A 295 -5.59 -7.73 -14.39
CA ASP A 295 -6.07 -8.87 -15.16
C ASP A 295 -7.53 -9.12 -14.76
N MET A 296 -8.45 -8.57 -15.55
CA MET A 296 -9.88 -8.63 -15.26
C MET A 296 -10.41 -10.06 -15.17
N ALA A 297 -9.93 -10.98 -16.01
CA ALA A 297 -10.36 -12.38 -15.97
C ALA A 297 -9.90 -13.05 -14.66
N THR A 298 -8.66 -12.82 -14.25
CA THR A 298 -8.16 -13.29 -12.95
C THR A 298 -8.90 -12.63 -11.80
N TYR A 299 -9.15 -11.31 -11.88
CA TYR A 299 -9.89 -10.58 -10.84
C TYR A 299 -11.31 -11.14 -10.67
N GLU A 300 -12.08 -11.30 -11.74
CA GLU A 300 -13.46 -11.83 -11.70
C GLU A 300 -13.48 -13.25 -11.12
N ARG A 301 -12.58 -14.12 -11.55
CA ARG A 301 -12.44 -15.45 -10.97
C ARG A 301 -12.14 -15.42 -9.47
N LEU A 302 -11.21 -14.58 -9.03
CA LEU A 302 -10.85 -14.45 -7.63
C LEU A 302 -11.98 -13.83 -6.81
N LEU A 303 -12.75 -12.91 -7.38
CA LEU A 303 -13.91 -12.32 -6.72
C LEU A 303 -14.95 -13.39 -6.32
N ASP A 304 -15.20 -14.36 -7.21
CA ASP A 304 -16.11 -15.48 -6.95
C ASP A 304 -15.55 -16.47 -5.91
N MET A 305 -14.23 -16.54 -5.77
CA MET A 305 -13.56 -17.44 -4.81
C MET A 305 -13.48 -16.86 -3.38
N VAL A 306 -13.78 -15.58 -3.19
CA VAL A 306 -13.74 -14.94 -1.87
C VAL A 306 -15.02 -15.27 -1.10
N SER A 307 -14.88 -16.03 -0.02
CA SER A 307 -15.96 -16.22 0.97
C SER A 307 -15.90 -15.13 2.04
N VAL A 308 -17.08 -14.67 2.48
CA VAL A 308 -17.18 -13.67 3.56
C VAL A 308 -18.17 -14.15 4.59
N GLU A 309 -17.71 -14.25 5.82
CA GLU A 309 -18.53 -14.55 7.00
C GLU A 309 -18.79 -13.26 7.77
N SER A 310 -19.98 -13.12 8.32
CA SER A 310 -20.36 -11.96 9.15
C SER A 310 -20.70 -12.42 10.56
N ARG A 311 -20.29 -11.64 11.55
CA ARG A 311 -20.63 -11.83 12.95
C ARG A 311 -21.24 -10.54 13.49
N ALA A 312 -22.50 -10.59 13.89
CA ALA A 312 -23.12 -9.46 14.59
C ALA A 312 -22.42 -9.27 15.94
N LEU A 313 -21.98 -8.05 16.26
CA LEU A 313 -21.51 -7.72 17.59
C LEU A 313 -22.71 -7.79 18.54
N VAL A 314 -22.69 -8.73 19.48
CA VAL A 314 -23.57 -8.69 20.63
C VAL A 314 -23.09 -7.53 21.50
N LEU A 315 -23.85 -6.45 21.56
CA LEU A 315 -23.58 -5.18 22.26
C LEU A 315 -23.13 -5.29 23.74
N GLY A 316 -23.03 -6.50 24.29
CA GLY A 316 -22.64 -6.75 25.68
C GLY A 316 -21.14 -6.85 25.96
N ARG A 317 -20.25 -6.88 24.95
CA ARG A 317 -18.80 -7.06 25.16
C ARG A 317 -17.96 -5.78 25.11
N LEU A 318 -18.53 -4.66 24.64
CA LEU A 318 -17.81 -3.38 24.56
C LEU A 318 -17.91 -2.52 25.85
N LEU A 319 -18.76 -2.90 26.81
CA LEU A 319 -18.98 -2.15 28.04
C LEU A 319 -18.50 -2.85 29.32
N SER A 320 -17.79 -3.96 29.20
CA SER A 320 -17.27 -4.69 30.35
C SER A 320 -15.81 -5.13 30.13
N ALA A 321 -14.89 -4.17 30.14
CA ALA A 321 -13.48 -4.35 30.48
C ALA A 321 -12.88 -3.02 30.93
#